data_877f034b932f8887b0b88c0ce3bd5702
#
_entry.id   877f034b932f8887b0b88c0ce3bd5702
#
_cell.length_a   1.000
_cell.length_b   1.000
_cell.length_c   1.000
_cell.angle_alpha   90.00
_cell.angle_beta   90.00
_cell.angle_gamma   90.00
#
_symmetry.space_group_name_H-M   'P 1'
#
loop_
_entity.id
_entity.type
_entity.pdbx_description
1 polymer ?
#
loop_
_entity_poly.entity_id
_entity_poly.type
_entity_poly.pdbx_seq_one_letter_code
_entity_poly.pdbx_strand_id
1 'polypeptide(L)'
;MKRGILFIALCCLMPALVWSANENLKYVEASSLTLVGKAMPTPANVYHRVDVEKYGNMPKRVKTLFTYPAGLAVSFKTNSSTVVARWSTAGKRVMGNMTPIAQRGLDLYMYDDEGWMPVGEGVPTAGKTQHESRLVKALKPGEHRFLLYLPLFDEITSLEIGVDSAAVITAEPSPFRHTVLIYGSSILHGASASRAGLAYPARMARNTGINFVNFGLSGSGKMEPAVADMLKDVEADAFVLDCMPNPSPEEITERTHYLVKTISEHHPGVPIIMIETFMREDGYSDQQMHERCVRQSEAFIAQYEQLKKEGVKDLYLIRDNHAIGTDHEGTIDGTHPNDLGFDRLVQQYQPQIMKILKRYGIR
;
A
#
# COMPACT_ATOMS: atom_id res chain seq x y z
N MET A 1 -39.29 -29.70 57.46
CA MET A 1 -38.87 -30.49 56.29
C MET A 1 -38.42 -29.56 55.17
N LYS A 2 -37.10 -29.28 55.02
CA LYS A 2 -36.54 -28.44 53.95
C LYS A 2 -35.98 -29.38 52.87
N ARG A 3 -36.54 -29.37 51.67
CA ARG A 3 -36.04 -30.12 50.51
C ARG A 3 -34.95 -29.25 49.85
N GLY A 4 -33.68 -29.69 49.91
CA GLY A 4 -32.62 -29.11 49.14
C GLY A 4 -32.65 -29.62 47.72
N ILE A 5 -32.67 -28.71 46.76
CA ILE A 5 -32.55 -28.98 45.31
C ILE A 5 -31.04 -28.96 44.97
N LEU A 6 -30.53 -30.11 44.61
CA LEU A 6 -29.16 -30.29 44.13
C LEU A 6 -29.06 -29.91 42.65
N PHE A 7 -28.44 -28.77 42.29
CA PHE A 7 -28.14 -28.44 40.93
C PHE A 7 -26.83 -29.16 40.51
N ILE A 8 -26.98 -30.17 39.64
CA ILE A 8 -25.85 -30.82 38.97
C ILE A 8 -25.49 -29.93 37.76
N ALA A 9 -24.42 -29.20 37.86
CA ALA A 9 -23.84 -28.49 36.71
C ALA A 9 -23.17 -29.52 35.79
N LEU A 10 -23.82 -29.80 34.66
CA LEU A 10 -23.25 -30.62 33.58
C LEU A 10 -22.26 -29.74 32.81
N CYS A 11 -20.96 -29.80 33.18
CA CYS A 11 -19.89 -29.24 32.37
C CYS A 11 -19.76 -30.04 31.08
N CYS A 12 -20.31 -29.53 29.99
CA CYS A 12 -20.01 -30.01 28.64
C CYS A 12 -18.54 -29.68 28.34
N LEU A 13 -17.65 -30.61 28.59
CA LEU A 13 -16.30 -30.65 28.02
C LEU A 13 -16.47 -30.83 26.50
N MET A 14 -16.52 -29.74 25.76
CA MET A 14 -16.26 -29.81 24.31
C MET A 14 -14.80 -30.27 24.15
N PRO A 15 -14.54 -31.37 23.45
CA PRO A 15 -13.15 -31.73 23.14
C PRO A 15 -12.61 -30.60 22.26
N ALA A 16 -11.56 -29.92 22.74
CA ALA A 16 -10.71 -29.12 21.88
C ALA A 16 -10.20 -30.08 20.81
N LEU A 17 -10.73 -29.99 19.61
CA LEU A 17 -10.18 -30.64 18.43
C LEU A 17 -8.76 -30.09 18.26
N VAL A 18 -7.81 -30.80 18.85
CA VAL A 18 -6.38 -30.64 18.52
C VAL A 18 -6.26 -31.03 17.06
N TRP A 19 -6.16 -30.04 16.23
CA TRP A 19 -6.02 -30.19 14.79
C TRP A 19 -4.58 -30.56 14.48
N SER A 20 -4.30 -31.86 14.46
CA SER A 20 -3.14 -32.48 13.87
C SER A 20 -3.60 -33.25 12.63
N ALA A 21 -4.05 -32.51 11.63
CA ALA A 21 -4.02 -33.07 10.29
C ALA A 21 -2.63 -32.73 9.74
N ASN A 22 -1.80 -33.73 9.48
CA ASN A 22 -0.68 -33.67 8.55
C ASN A 22 -1.30 -33.31 7.18
N GLU A 23 -1.61 -32.04 6.95
CA GLU A 23 -1.96 -31.61 5.60
C GLU A 23 -0.72 -31.79 4.75
N ASN A 24 -0.84 -32.67 3.74
CA ASN A 24 0.23 -32.91 2.80
C ASN A 24 0.32 -31.68 1.87
N LEU A 25 1.04 -30.64 2.30
CA LEU A 25 1.24 -29.41 1.59
C LEU A 25 2.56 -29.42 0.84
N LYS A 26 2.59 -28.78 -0.34
CA LYS A 26 3.82 -28.40 -1.02
C LYS A 26 3.94 -26.88 -1.01
N TYR A 27 5.16 -26.39 -0.94
CA TYR A 27 5.48 -24.96 -0.92
C TYR A 27 6.23 -24.56 -2.17
N VAL A 28 5.97 -23.36 -2.65
CA VAL A 28 6.69 -22.70 -3.74
C VAL A 28 7.18 -21.33 -3.26
N GLU A 29 8.40 -20.97 -3.66
CA GLU A 29 8.92 -19.63 -3.43
C GLU A 29 8.06 -18.61 -4.18
N ALA A 30 7.55 -17.59 -3.47
CA ALA A 30 6.71 -16.57 -4.07
C ALA A 30 7.44 -15.73 -5.12
N SER A 31 8.78 -15.65 -5.05
CA SER A 31 9.62 -15.00 -6.06
C SER A 31 9.61 -15.71 -7.42
N SER A 32 9.19 -16.98 -7.49
CA SER A 32 8.99 -17.71 -8.74
C SER A 32 7.64 -17.44 -9.42
N LEU A 33 6.76 -16.71 -8.74
CA LEU A 33 5.46 -16.29 -9.24
C LEU A 33 5.52 -14.84 -9.77
N THR A 34 4.40 -14.27 -10.22
CA THR A 34 4.39 -12.92 -10.75
C THR A 34 4.32 -11.89 -9.61
N LEU A 35 5.35 -11.05 -9.47
CA LEU A 35 5.35 -9.92 -8.56
C LEU A 35 4.79 -8.68 -9.27
N VAL A 36 3.75 -8.06 -8.72
CA VAL A 36 3.09 -6.85 -9.25
C VAL A 36 3.28 -5.68 -8.28
N GLY A 37 2.99 -4.45 -8.75
CA GLY A 37 3.18 -3.23 -7.96
C GLY A 37 4.60 -2.65 -8.02
N LYS A 38 5.49 -3.20 -8.89
CA LYS A 38 6.86 -2.71 -9.09
C LYS A 38 6.96 -1.72 -10.25
N ALA A 39 7.91 -0.79 -10.13
CA ALA A 39 8.30 0.12 -11.20
C ALA A 39 9.74 -0.12 -11.70
N MET A 40 10.53 -0.91 -10.99
CA MET A 40 11.93 -1.21 -11.36
C MET A 40 12.40 -2.55 -10.80
N PRO A 41 13.43 -3.17 -11.41
CA PRO A 41 14.08 -4.35 -10.86
C PRO A 41 14.79 -4.06 -9.53
N THR A 42 14.82 -5.03 -8.62
CA THR A 42 15.54 -4.97 -7.35
C THR A 42 16.28 -6.30 -7.12
N PRO A 43 17.46 -6.49 -7.71
CA PRO A 43 18.12 -7.80 -7.78
C PRO A 43 18.58 -8.33 -6.41
N ALA A 44 18.92 -7.46 -5.46
CA ALA A 44 19.35 -7.88 -4.13
C ALA A 44 18.22 -8.46 -3.27
N ASN A 45 17.02 -7.93 -3.38
CA ASN A 45 15.79 -8.48 -2.78
C ASN A 45 14.60 -8.09 -3.66
N VAL A 46 13.93 -9.08 -4.23
CA VAL A 46 12.80 -8.86 -5.16
C VAL A 46 11.60 -8.19 -4.49
N TYR A 47 11.50 -8.24 -3.17
CA TYR A 47 10.45 -7.61 -2.38
C TYR A 47 10.73 -6.14 -2.02
N HIS A 48 11.91 -5.61 -2.32
CA HIS A 48 12.17 -4.17 -2.21
C HIS A 48 11.43 -3.40 -3.31
N ARG A 49 11.02 -2.15 -3.02
CA ARG A 49 10.38 -1.27 -4.00
C ARG A 49 11.40 -0.59 -4.92
N VAL A 50 12.59 -0.35 -4.42
CA VAL A 50 13.71 0.31 -5.10
C VAL A 50 15.01 -0.44 -4.84
N ASP A 51 15.91 -0.48 -5.81
CA ASP A 51 17.28 -0.93 -5.62
C ASP A 51 18.07 0.13 -4.83
N VAL A 52 18.06 -0.01 -3.50
CA VAL A 52 18.67 0.97 -2.58
C VAL A 52 20.20 1.00 -2.62
N GLU A 53 20.82 -0.02 -3.21
CA GLU A 53 22.28 -0.02 -3.45
C GLU A 53 22.64 0.82 -4.67
N LYS A 54 21.88 0.70 -5.77
CA LYS A 54 22.03 1.56 -6.95
C LYS A 54 21.89 3.06 -6.60
N TYR A 55 20.92 3.39 -5.73
CA TYR A 55 20.63 4.77 -5.30
C TYR A 55 21.20 5.08 -3.91
N GLY A 56 22.47 4.79 -3.71
CA GLY A 56 23.15 4.89 -2.42
C GLY A 56 23.22 6.28 -1.79
N ASN A 57 23.03 7.36 -2.58
CA ASN A 57 23.00 8.76 -2.13
C ASN A 57 21.70 9.17 -1.41
N MET A 58 20.67 8.34 -1.40
CA MET A 58 19.43 8.62 -0.67
C MET A 58 19.68 8.67 0.84
N PRO A 59 18.92 9.52 1.57
CA PRO A 59 18.95 9.50 3.04
C PRO A 59 18.71 8.10 3.61
N LYS A 60 19.41 7.72 4.66
CA LYS A 60 19.30 6.38 5.29
C LYS A 60 17.85 5.98 5.59
N ARG A 61 17.03 6.92 6.08
CA ARG A 61 15.61 6.68 6.36
C ARG A 61 14.83 6.32 5.10
N VAL A 62 15.05 7.05 4.01
CA VAL A 62 14.42 6.82 2.70
C VAL A 62 14.78 5.43 2.17
N LYS A 63 16.08 5.06 2.21
CA LYS A 63 16.53 3.70 1.83
C LYS A 63 15.83 2.62 2.63
N THR A 64 15.78 2.76 3.96
CA THR A 64 15.07 1.79 4.82
C THR A 64 13.59 1.68 4.45
N LEU A 65 12.91 2.79 4.15
CA LEU A 65 11.50 2.76 3.79
C LEU A 65 11.24 2.07 2.45
N PHE A 66 12.19 2.18 1.50
CA PHE A 66 12.09 1.50 0.21
C PHE A 66 12.34 -0.01 0.28
N THR A 67 12.93 -0.53 1.37
CA THR A 67 13.00 -1.99 1.57
C THR A 67 11.66 -2.61 1.99
N TYR A 68 10.67 -1.81 2.40
CA TYR A 68 9.34 -2.31 2.71
C TYR A 68 8.53 -2.52 1.43
N PRO A 69 7.81 -3.64 1.30
CA PRO A 69 7.11 -4.02 0.08
C PRO A 69 5.72 -3.38 -0.07
N ALA A 70 5.49 -2.20 0.49
CA ALA A 70 4.20 -1.53 0.45
C ALA A 70 3.68 -1.38 -0.99
N GLY A 71 2.48 -1.89 -1.25
CA GLY A 71 1.85 -1.90 -2.56
C GLY A 71 2.28 -3.04 -3.48
N LEU A 72 3.31 -3.84 -3.12
CA LEU A 72 3.64 -5.05 -3.86
C LEU A 72 2.65 -6.16 -3.54
N ALA A 73 2.36 -7.00 -4.54
CA ALA A 73 1.59 -8.22 -4.36
C ALA A 73 2.12 -9.34 -5.25
N VAL A 74 1.85 -10.59 -4.86
CA VAL A 74 2.13 -11.79 -5.67
C VAL A 74 0.85 -12.21 -6.38
N SER A 75 0.91 -12.28 -7.71
CA SER A 75 -0.18 -12.76 -8.56
C SER A 75 0.04 -14.22 -8.92
N PHE A 76 -0.91 -15.06 -8.59
CA PHE A 76 -0.85 -16.51 -8.86
C PHE A 76 -2.24 -17.10 -9.03
N LYS A 77 -2.28 -18.33 -9.54
CA LYS A 77 -3.49 -19.13 -9.60
C LYS A 77 -3.24 -20.55 -9.10
N THR A 78 -4.28 -21.17 -8.53
CA THR A 78 -4.22 -22.55 -8.04
C THR A 78 -5.61 -23.17 -8.04
N ASN A 79 -5.65 -24.51 -8.15
CA ASN A 79 -6.86 -25.32 -7.93
C ASN A 79 -6.88 -25.96 -6.53
N SER A 80 -6.01 -25.49 -5.61
CA SER A 80 -5.98 -25.97 -4.24
C SER A 80 -7.21 -25.52 -3.47
N SER A 81 -7.71 -26.40 -2.59
CA SER A 81 -8.76 -26.03 -1.63
C SER A 81 -8.22 -25.20 -0.46
N THR A 82 -6.91 -25.23 -0.25
CA THR A 82 -6.22 -24.59 0.87
C THR A 82 -5.05 -23.76 0.38
N VAL A 83 -4.89 -22.56 0.91
CA VAL A 83 -3.69 -21.72 0.70
C VAL A 83 -3.10 -21.34 2.05
N VAL A 84 -1.82 -21.61 2.23
CA VAL A 84 -1.01 -21.29 3.41
C VAL A 84 0.13 -20.37 2.97
N ALA A 85 0.60 -19.50 3.84
CA ALA A 85 1.82 -18.74 3.60
C ALA A 85 2.79 -18.92 4.75
N ARG A 86 4.08 -19.05 4.41
CA ARG A 86 5.22 -18.90 5.32
C ARG A 86 6.03 -17.69 4.90
N TRP A 87 6.31 -16.82 5.84
CA TRP A 87 7.13 -15.64 5.53
C TRP A 87 8.01 -15.23 6.70
N SER A 88 9.09 -14.56 6.37
CA SER A 88 9.99 -13.96 7.36
C SER A 88 10.07 -12.46 7.14
N THR A 89 10.12 -11.71 8.25
CA THR A 89 10.28 -10.26 8.24
C THR A 89 11.54 -9.83 9.00
N ALA A 90 12.02 -8.61 8.74
CA ALA A 90 13.16 -8.05 9.47
C ALA A 90 12.87 -7.71 10.94
N GLY A 91 11.60 -7.77 11.37
CA GLY A 91 11.20 -7.61 12.75
C GLY A 91 11.21 -6.16 13.23
N LYS A 92 10.73 -5.22 12.42
CA LYS A 92 10.66 -3.81 12.80
C LYS A 92 9.74 -3.57 14.00
N ARG A 93 9.98 -2.47 14.72
CA ARG A 93 9.18 -2.08 15.90
C ARG A 93 7.69 -2.01 15.53
N VAL A 94 6.84 -2.53 16.42
CA VAL A 94 5.38 -2.41 16.30
C VAL A 94 4.99 -0.94 16.40
N MET A 95 4.17 -0.48 15.46
CA MET A 95 3.62 0.88 15.43
C MET A 95 2.26 0.90 16.15
N GLY A 96 2.06 1.92 17.00
CA GLY A 96 0.84 2.00 17.83
C GLY A 96 -0.45 2.30 17.05
N ASN A 97 -0.32 2.84 15.84
CA ASN A 97 -1.43 3.20 14.95
C ASN A 97 -1.61 2.22 13.78
N MET A 98 -1.00 1.03 13.85
CA MET A 98 -1.10 0.00 12.80
C MET A 98 -1.60 -1.32 13.37
N THR A 99 -2.41 -2.05 12.61
CA THR A 99 -2.66 -3.45 12.91
C THR A 99 -1.41 -4.29 12.63
N PRO A 100 -1.16 -5.37 13.37
CA PRO A 100 -0.07 -6.30 13.04
C PRO A 100 -0.19 -6.86 11.62
N ILE A 101 -1.42 -7.10 11.13
CA ILE A 101 -1.69 -7.61 9.78
C ILE A 101 -1.21 -6.60 8.73
N ALA A 102 -1.57 -5.34 8.84
CA ALA A 102 -1.14 -4.33 7.88
C ALA A 102 0.37 -4.07 7.95
N GLN A 103 0.94 -4.07 9.16
CA GLN A 103 2.34 -3.74 9.36
C GLN A 103 3.27 -4.81 8.79
N ARG A 104 3.04 -6.10 9.13
CA ARG A 104 3.95 -7.22 8.84
C ARG A 104 3.27 -8.51 8.38
N GLY A 105 1.94 -8.47 8.24
CA GLY A 105 1.14 -9.60 7.75
C GLY A 105 0.93 -9.57 6.24
N LEU A 106 0.07 -10.48 5.78
CA LEU A 106 -0.28 -10.65 4.37
C LEU A 106 -1.78 -10.45 4.19
N ASP A 107 -2.21 -10.03 2.99
CA ASP A 107 -3.61 -9.75 2.70
C ASP A 107 -4.00 -10.37 1.35
N LEU A 108 -4.80 -11.44 1.36
CA LEU A 108 -5.12 -12.24 0.18
C LEU A 108 -6.46 -11.83 -0.42
N TYR A 109 -6.42 -11.50 -1.71
CA TYR A 109 -7.59 -11.27 -2.54
C TYR A 109 -7.73 -12.40 -3.57
N MET A 110 -8.97 -12.79 -3.84
CA MET A 110 -9.35 -13.72 -4.90
C MET A 110 -10.19 -12.96 -5.94
N TYR A 111 -10.00 -13.29 -7.22
CA TYR A 111 -10.81 -12.75 -8.31
C TYR A 111 -12.00 -13.66 -8.57
N ASP A 112 -13.17 -13.08 -8.66
CA ASP A 112 -14.40 -13.75 -9.13
C ASP A 112 -15.09 -12.94 -10.23
N ASP A 113 -16.31 -13.32 -10.62
CA ASP A 113 -17.05 -12.66 -11.69
C ASP A 113 -17.42 -11.19 -11.37
N GLU A 114 -17.43 -10.81 -10.10
CA GLU A 114 -17.75 -9.45 -9.64
C GLU A 114 -16.48 -8.60 -9.39
N GLY A 115 -15.28 -9.23 -9.37
CA GLY A 115 -14.01 -8.54 -9.17
C GLY A 115 -13.14 -9.12 -8.05
N TRP A 116 -12.27 -8.29 -7.47
CA TRP A 116 -11.37 -8.70 -6.40
C TRP A 116 -12.04 -8.64 -5.02
N MET A 117 -12.17 -9.79 -4.35
CA MET A 117 -12.72 -9.89 -2.99
C MET A 117 -11.62 -10.34 -2.01
N PRO A 118 -11.58 -9.78 -0.77
CA PRO A 118 -10.68 -10.29 0.26
C PRO A 118 -11.16 -11.66 0.72
N VAL A 119 -10.24 -12.62 0.84
CA VAL A 119 -10.56 -14.01 1.21
C VAL A 119 -9.76 -14.54 2.38
N GLY A 120 -8.70 -13.85 2.80
CA GLY A 120 -7.91 -14.26 3.94
C GLY A 120 -6.75 -13.32 4.26
N GLU A 121 -6.24 -13.44 5.46
CA GLU A 121 -5.13 -12.66 5.96
C GLU A 121 -4.07 -13.53 6.61
N GLY A 122 -2.81 -13.15 6.41
CA GLY A 122 -1.67 -13.72 7.11
C GLY A 122 -1.42 -12.98 8.41
N VAL A 123 -1.93 -13.51 9.52
CA VAL A 123 -1.69 -12.91 10.84
C VAL A 123 -0.27 -13.23 11.30
N PRO A 124 0.59 -12.23 11.54
CA PRO A 124 1.96 -12.50 11.98
C PRO A 124 1.99 -13.05 13.40
N THR A 125 2.87 -14.00 13.66
CA THR A 125 3.09 -14.54 15.01
C THR A 125 3.67 -13.46 15.91
N ALA A 126 3.02 -13.19 17.03
CA ALA A 126 3.46 -12.16 17.97
C ALA A 126 4.88 -12.44 18.50
N GLY A 127 5.72 -11.40 18.51
CA GLY A 127 7.10 -11.47 18.99
C GLY A 127 8.06 -12.31 18.13
N LYS A 128 7.64 -12.76 16.94
CA LYS A 128 8.48 -13.53 16.02
C LYS A 128 8.78 -12.73 14.75
N THR A 129 9.82 -13.18 14.05
CA THR A 129 10.17 -12.72 12.70
C THR A 129 9.83 -13.76 11.62
N GLN A 130 9.54 -14.98 12.05
CA GLN A 130 9.09 -16.08 11.18
C GLN A 130 7.61 -16.35 11.46
N HIS A 131 6.83 -16.45 10.42
CA HIS A 131 5.39 -16.52 10.47
C HIS A 131 4.87 -17.62 9.57
N GLU A 132 3.78 -18.26 9.97
CA GLU A 132 3.00 -19.17 9.14
C GLU A 132 1.51 -18.90 9.42
N SER A 133 0.71 -18.82 8.37
CA SER A 133 -0.73 -18.63 8.49
C SER A 133 -1.45 -19.35 7.35
N ARG A 134 -2.57 -20.00 7.69
CA ARG A 134 -3.51 -20.48 6.69
C ARG A 134 -4.37 -19.30 6.28
N LEU A 135 -4.27 -18.92 5.00
CA LEU A 135 -4.99 -17.79 4.43
C LEU A 135 -6.45 -18.18 4.10
N VAL A 136 -6.61 -19.34 3.46
CA VAL A 136 -7.95 -19.88 3.13
C VAL A 136 -7.97 -21.38 3.31
N LYS A 137 -9.17 -21.95 3.49
CA LYS A 137 -9.47 -23.37 3.57
C LYS A 137 -10.78 -23.69 2.89
N ALA A 138 -10.92 -24.91 2.38
CA ALA A 138 -12.17 -25.41 1.81
C ALA A 138 -12.74 -24.51 0.70
N LEU A 139 -11.87 -23.97 -0.17
CA LEU A 139 -12.29 -23.32 -1.40
C LEU A 139 -13.12 -24.30 -2.26
N LYS A 140 -14.05 -23.77 -3.02
CA LYS A 140 -14.81 -24.53 -4.01
C LYS A 140 -13.85 -25.16 -5.01
N PRO A 141 -14.17 -26.38 -5.53
CA PRO A 141 -13.37 -26.98 -6.61
C PRO A 141 -13.28 -26.03 -7.82
N GLY A 142 -12.09 -25.94 -8.41
CA GLY A 142 -11.83 -25.10 -9.56
C GLY A 142 -10.51 -24.36 -9.45
N GLU A 143 -10.10 -23.71 -10.53
CA GLU A 143 -8.93 -22.84 -10.54
C GLU A 143 -9.33 -21.43 -10.11
N HIS A 144 -8.60 -20.87 -9.14
CA HIS A 144 -8.83 -19.53 -8.59
C HIS A 144 -7.60 -18.67 -8.80
N ARG A 145 -7.82 -17.38 -9.06
CA ARG A 145 -6.80 -16.35 -9.27
C ARG A 145 -6.67 -15.49 -8.02
N PHE A 146 -5.43 -15.19 -7.63
CA PHE A 146 -5.13 -14.51 -6.38
C PHE A 146 -4.17 -13.35 -6.55
N LEU A 147 -4.34 -12.34 -5.66
CA LEU A 147 -3.37 -11.30 -5.34
C LEU A 147 -3.06 -11.37 -3.84
N LEU A 148 -1.82 -11.67 -3.49
CA LEU A 148 -1.34 -11.67 -2.10
C LEU A 148 -0.55 -10.40 -1.85
N TYR A 149 -1.17 -9.38 -1.22
CA TYR A 149 -0.49 -8.15 -0.84
C TYR A 149 0.48 -8.38 0.31
N LEU A 150 1.63 -7.70 0.23
CA LEU A 150 2.75 -7.82 1.13
C LEU A 150 2.69 -6.74 2.24
N PRO A 151 3.47 -6.89 3.35
CA PRO A 151 3.48 -5.94 4.45
C PRO A 151 3.72 -4.49 4.04
N LEU A 152 3.07 -3.56 4.75
CA LEU A 152 3.28 -2.13 4.51
C LEU A 152 4.54 -1.60 5.20
N PHE A 153 4.89 -2.09 6.41
CA PHE A 153 5.90 -1.47 7.27
C PHE A 153 6.94 -2.44 7.86
N ASP A 154 7.15 -3.58 7.22
CA ASP A 154 8.28 -4.46 7.54
C ASP A 154 8.86 -5.08 6.27
N GLU A 155 10.16 -5.29 6.23
CA GLU A 155 10.85 -5.90 5.11
C GLU A 155 10.60 -7.40 5.08
N ILE A 156 10.23 -7.95 3.94
CA ILE A 156 10.16 -9.40 3.71
C ILE A 156 11.54 -9.92 3.30
N THR A 157 11.99 -10.95 4.01
CA THR A 157 13.26 -11.65 3.72
C THR A 157 13.06 -13.01 3.06
N SER A 158 11.88 -13.63 3.23
CA SER A 158 11.47 -14.85 2.53
C SER A 158 9.94 -14.95 2.48
N LEU A 159 9.39 -15.57 1.44
CA LEU A 159 7.96 -15.82 1.31
C LEU A 159 7.73 -17.08 0.47
N GLU A 160 7.02 -18.05 1.05
CA GLU A 160 6.57 -19.26 0.39
C GLU A 160 5.04 -19.37 0.44
N ILE A 161 4.45 -19.87 -0.63
CA ILE A 161 3.02 -20.18 -0.70
C ILE A 161 2.85 -21.69 -0.71
N GLY A 162 2.11 -22.21 0.27
CA GLY A 162 1.77 -23.61 0.44
C GLY A 162 0.37 -23.89 -0.10
N VAL A 163 0.26 -25.00 -0.83
CA VAL A 163 -0.99 -25.52 -1.40
C VAL A 163 -1.06 -27.04 -1.18
N ASP A 164 -2.25 -27.63 -1.32
CA ASP A 164 -2.42 -29.09 -1.30
C ASP A 164 -1.42 -29.74 -2.25
N SER A 165 -0.74 -30.83 -1.83
CA SER A 165 0.36 -31.43 -2.60
C SER A 165 -0.04 -31.90 -4.00
N ALA A 166 -1.30 -32.29 -4.18
CA ALA A 166 -1.86 -32.71 -5.48
C ALA A 166 -2.31 -31.51 -6.35
N ALA A 167 -2.44 -30.31 -5.77
CA ALA A 167 -2.89 -29.14 -6.50
C ALA A 167 -1.80 -28.57 -7.39
N VAL A 168 -2.20 -27.79 -8.39
CA VAL A 168 -1.28 -27.01 -9.24
C VAL A 168 -1.29 -25.55 -8.74
N ILE A 169 -0.10 -24.96 -8.63
CA ILE A 169 0.09 -23.51 -8.43
C ILE A 169 1.00 -22.99 -9.52
N THR A 170 0.62 -21.89 -10.15
CA THR A 170 1.38 -21.25 -11.24
C THR A 170 1.33 -19.73 -11.12
N ALA A 171 2.33 -19.08 -11.71
CA ALA A 171 2.31 -17.64 -11.90
C ALA A 171 1.08 -17.24 -12.74
N GLU A 172 0.39 -16.18 -12.32
CA GLU A 172 -0.67 -15.55 -13.10
C GLU A 172 -0.15 -14.19 -13.61
N PRO A 173 -0.34 -13.86 -14.88
CA PRO A 173 0.06 -12.56 -15.42
C PRO A 173 -0.48 -11.41 -14.58
N SER A 174 0.22 -10.26 -14.59
CA SER A 174 -0.26 -9.06 -13.91
C SER A 174 -1.68 -8.72 -14.37
N PRO A 175 -2.65 -8.55 -13.45
CA PRO A 175 -3.98 -8.08 -13.80
C PRO A 175 -3.99 -6.58 -14.12
N PHE A 176 -2.86 -5.89 -13.93
CA PHE A 176 -2.74 -4.46 -14.09
C PHE A 176 -2.00 -4.13 -15.39
N ARG A 177 -2.51 -3.10 -16.06
CA ARG A 177 -1.91 -2.50 -17.26
C ARG A 177 -1.48 -1.09 -16.93
N HIS A 178 -0.61 -0.52 -17.73
CA HIS A 178 -0.03 0.80 -17.48
C HIS A 178 0.66 0.87 -16.11
N THR A 179 1.48 1.87 -15.91
CA THR A 179 2.13 2.12 -14.62
C THR A 179 1.96 3.59 -14.24
N VAL A 180 1.27 3.83 -13.14
CA VAL A 180 1.12 5.15 -12.53
C VAL A 180 1.90 5.14 -11.22
N LEU A 181 3.02 5.85 -11.18
CA LEU A 181 3.81 5.94 -9.97
C LEU A 181 3.26 7.05 -9.07
N ILE A 182 2.98 6.71 -7.81
CA ILE A 182 2.60 7.69 -6.79
C ILE A 182 3.76 7.84 -5.80
N TYR A 183 4.28 9.05 -5.64
CA TYR A 183 5.32 9.39 -4.67
C TYR A 183 4.74 10.28 -3.56
N GLY A 184 4.98 9.93 -2.28
CA GLY A 184 4.40 10.70 -1.19
C GLY A 184 4.71 10.22 0.22
N SER A 185 3.80 10.52 1.13
CA SER A 185 3.95 10.45 2.59
C SER A 185 3.61 9.07 3.20
N SER A 186 3.45 9.05 4.54
CA SER A 186 2.90 7.91 5.30
C SER A 186 1.48 7.54 4.90
N ILE A 187 0.69 8.51 4.47
CA ILE A 187 -0.69 8.29 4.03
C ILE A 187 -0.70 7.42 2.77
N LEU A 188 0.09 7.81 1.78
CA LEU A 188 0.32 6.99 0.59
C LEU A 188 0.90 5.61 0.93
N HIS A 189 1.87 5.56 1.86
CA HIS A 189 2.48 4.29 2.30
C HIS A 189 1.44 3.30 2.83
N GLY A 190 0.33 3.81 3.36
CA GLY A 190 -0.76 3.03 3.92
C GLY A 190 -0.77 2.98 5.45
N ALA A 191 -0.15 3.99 6.11
CA ALA A 191 -0.21 4.08 7.58
C ALA A 191 -1.66 4.14 8.06
N SER A 192 -1.99 3.25 9.00
CA SER A 192 -3.30 3.08 9.64
C SER A 192 -4.38 2.39 8.81
N ALA A 193 -4.08 1.94 7.59
CA ALA A 193 -4.93 0.94 6.94
C ALA A 193 -4.98 -0.34 7.80
N SER A 194 -6.13 -0.98 7.93
CA SER A 194 -6.25 -2.20 8.74
C SER A 194 -5.60 -3.42 8.07
N ARG A 195 -5.43 -3.42 6.75
CA ARG A 195 -4.80 -4.45 5.91
C ARG A 195 -4.07 -3.82 4.73
N ALA A 196 -3.06 -4.48 4.19
CA ALA A 196 -2.22 -3.93 3.12
C ALA A 196 -3.00 -3.56 1.85
N GLY A 197 -3.97 -4.37 1.45
CA GLY A 197 -4.80 -4.10 0.28
C GLY A 197 -5.80 -2.95 0.46
N LEU A 198 -5.96 -2.38 1.67
CA LEU A 198 -6.84 -1.24 1.91
C LEU A 198 -6.12 0.10 1.76
N ALA A 199 -4.79 0.15 1.67
CA ALA A 199 -4.09 1.37 1.25
C ALA A 199 -4.64 1.85 -0.10
N TYR A 200 -4.86 3.17 -0.25
CA TYR A 200 -5.60 3.70 -1.39
C TYR A 200 -5.01 3.36 -2.77
N PRO A 201 -3.67 3.26 -2.98
CA PRO A 201 -3.14 2.85 -4.28
C PRO A 201 -3.52 1.41 -4.65
N ALA A 202 -3.49 0.49 -3.68
CA ALA A 202 -3.87 -0.90 -3.88
C ALA A 202 -5.37 -1.04 -4.24
N ARG A 203 -6.22 -0.24 -3.59
CA ARG A 203 -7.66 -0.17 -3.92
C ARG A 203 -7.89 0.39 -5.32
N MET A 204 -7.24 1.51 -5.66
CA MET A 204 -7.35 2.10 -7.00
C MET A 204 -6.90 1.11 -8.07
N ALA A 205 -5.81 0.36 -7.84
CA ALA A 205 -5.33 -0.64 -8.78
C ALA A 205 -6.38 -1.72 -9.06
N ARG A 206 -6.98 -2.29 -8.00
CA ARG A 206 -8.05 -3.30 -8.16
C ARG A 206 -9.31 -2.75 -8.83
N ASN A 207 -9.66 -1.50 -8.56
CA ASN A 207 -10.85 -0.85 -9.12
C ASN A 207 -10.71 -0.53 -10.61
N THR A 208 -9.49 -0.25 -11.08
CA THR A 208 -9.27 0.31 -12.42
C THR A 208 -8.49 -0.61 -13.36
N GLY A 209 -7.79 -1.62 -12.83
CA GLY A 209 -6.87 -2.43 -13.63
C GLY A 209 -5.57 -1.71 -14.00
N ILE A 210 -5.25 -0.58 -13.37
CA ILE A 210 -4.01 0.18 -13.57
C ILE A 210 -3.03 -0.14 -12.44
N ASN A 211 -1.74 -0.32 -12.76
CA ASN A 211 -0.69 -0.53 -11.79
C ASN A 211 -0.36 0.79 -11.07
N PHE A 212 -1.01 1.07 -9.94
CA PHE A 212 -0.67 2.19 -9.07
C PHE A 212 0.49 1.81 -8.14
N VAL A 213 1.71 2.16 -8.53
CA VAL A 213 2.93 1.87 -7.79
C VAL A 213 3.06 2.79 -6.58
N ASN A 214 3.22 2.21 -5.40
CA ASN A 214 3.26 2.92 -4.13
C ASN A 214 4.70 3.29 -3.74
N PHE A 215 5.10 4.55 -3.91
CA PHE A 215 6.35 5.12 -3.38
C PHE A 215 6.08 6.03 -2.17
N GLY A 216 5.19 5.57 -1.27
CA GLY A 216 4.95 6.20 0.02
C GLY A 216 6.13 6.00 0.98
N LEU A 217 6.54 7.07 1.66
CA LEU A 217 7.69 7.12 2.55
C LEU A 217 7.31 7.79 3.87
N SER A 218 6.91 6.99 4.85
CA SER A 218 6.42 7.45 6.16
C SER A 218 7.42 8.35 6.89
N GLY A 219 7.02 9.59 7.20
CA GLY A 219 7.88 10.61 7.82
C GLY A 219 8.98 11.16 6.91
N SER A 220 9.03 10.68 5.67
CA SER A 220 9.85 11.14 4.53
C SER A 220 8.91 11.45 3.36
N GLY A 221 9.36 11.30 2.11
CA GLY A 221 8.51 11.72 0.98
C GLY A 221 8.37 13.24 0.94
N LYS A 222 9.51 13.89 1.20
CA LYS A 222 9.63 15.35 1.34
C LYS A 222 10.21 15.98 0.07
N MET A 223 9.93 15.36 -1.08
CA MET A 223 10.49 15.80 -2.37
C MET A 223 12.02 15.82 -2.34
N GLU A 224 12.64 14.82 -1.68
CA GLU A 224 14.08 14.72 -1.54
C GLU A 224 14.77 14.72 -2.93
N PRO A 225 15.80 15.57 -3.17
CA PRO A 225 16.45 15.63 -4.48
C PRO A 225 16.97 14.26 -4.96
N ALA A 226 17.50 13.43 -4.05
CA ALA A 226 17.97 12.09 -4.40
C ALA A 226 16.84 11.14 -4.86
N VAL A 227 15.58 11.37 -4.39
CA VAL A 227 14.40 10.64 -4.91
C VAL A 227 14.02 11.20 -6.28
N ALA A 228 14.02 12.52 -6.46
CA ALA A 228 13.78 13.13 -7.78
C ALA A 228 14.77 12.61 -8.83
N ASP A 229 16.06 12.48 -8.44
CA ASP A 229 17.09 11.91 -9.32
C ASP A 229 16.81 10.44 -9.67
N MET A 230 16.35 9.64 -8.73
CA MET A 230 15.97 8.24 -8.98
C MET A 230 14.77 8.14 -9.93
N LEU A 231 13.80 9.07 -9.83
CA LEU A 231 12.61 9.06 -10.70
C LEU A 231 12.93 9.27 -12.18
N LYS A 232 14.11 9.75 -12.54
CA LYS A 232 14.61 9.79 -13.94
C LYS A 232 14.68 8.40 -14.58
N ASP A 233 14.98 7.39 -13.78
CA ASP A 233 15.18 6.01 -14.22
C ASP A 233 13.89 5.16 -14.16
N VAL A 234 12.77 5.73 -13.70
CA VAL A 234 11.50 5.00 -13.54
C VAL A 234 10.66 5.15 -14.79
N GLU A 235 10.39 4.04 -15.46
CA GLU A 235 9.42 4.02 -16.55
C GLU A 235 8.00 4.00 -15.98
N ALA A 236 7.25 5.08 -16.20
CA ALA A 236 5.86 5.22 -15.79
C ALA A 236 5.05 5.97 -16.85
N ASP A 237 3.78 5.59 -17.00
CA ASP A 237 2.82 6.26 -17.90
C ASP A 237 2.27 7.57 -17.28
N ALA A 238 2.40 7.73 -15.95
CA ALA A 238 2.05 8.95 -15.22
C ALA A 238 2.76 9.00 -13.87
N PHE A 239 2.99 10.23 -13.37
CA PHE A 239 3.47 10.48 -12.02
C PHE A 239 2.41 11.23 -11.21
N VAL A 240 2.17 10.77 -9.97
CA VAL A 240 1.29 11.44 -9.02
C VAL A 240 2.13 11.83 -7.80
N LEU A 241 2.10 13.11 -7.44
CA LEU A 241 2.88 13.68 -6.35
C LEU A 241 1.96 13.99 -5.16
N ASP A 242 1.88 13.06 -4.20
CA ASP A 242 1.15 13.14 -2.93
C ASP A 242 2.13 13.40 -1.77
N CYS A 243 3.06 14.35 -1.98
CA CYS A 243 4.19 14.59 -1.08
C CYS A 243 3.90 15.63 0.01
N MET A 244 2.83 16.40 -0.11
CA MET A 244 2.58 17.61 0.67
C MET A 244 2.51 17.40 2.20
N PRO A 245 2.06 16.26 2.77
CA PRO A 245 1.90 16.14 4.21
C PRO A 245 3.19 16.25 5.05
N ASN A 246 4.35 15.85 4.53
CA ASN A 246 5.57 15.72 5.34
C ASN A 246 6.53 16.92 5.28
N PRO A 247 6.81 17.56 4.13
CA PRO A 247 7.73 18.69 4.07
C PRO A 247 7.17 19.92 4.81
N SER A 248 8.07 20.81 5.26
CA SER A 248 7.66 22.14 5.70
C SER A 248 7.24 23.01 4.50
N PRO A 249 6.53 24.13 4.70
CA PRO A 249 6.24 25.10 3.62
C PRO A 249 7.49 25.57 2.88
N GLU A 250 8.61 25.72 3.60
CA GLU A 250 9.90 26.12 3.06
C GLU A 250 10.50 25.00 2.19
N GLU A 251 10.45 23.73 2.67
CA GLU A 251 10.89 22.56 1.89
C GLU A 251 10.04 22.38 0.63
N ILE A 252 8.72 22.66 0.67
CA ILE A 252 7.84 22.65 -0.51
C ILE A 252 8.32 23.68 -1.53
N THR A 253 8.55 24.92 -1.07
CA THR A 253 9.02 26.01 -1.94
C THR A 253 10.37 25.70 -2.57
N GLU A 254 11.28 25.13 -1.79
CA GLU A 254 12.64 24.82 -2.24
C GLU A 254 12.69 23.64 -3.24
N ARG A 255 11.85 22.59 -3.04
CA ARG A 255 12.08 21.27 -3.67
C ARG A 255 11.09 20.92 -4.76
N THR A 256 9.87 21.48 -4.74
CA THR A 256 8.83 21.12 -5.71
C THR A 256 9.27 21.41 -7.14
N HIS A 257 9.89 22.57 -7.35
CA HIS A 257 10.37 22.97 -8.66
C HIS A 257 11.37 21.95 -9.23
N TYR A 258 12.38 21.58 -8.44
CA TYR A 258 13.37 20.59 -8.86
C TYR A 258 12.75 19.23 -9.18
N LEU A 259 11.85 18.73 -8.31
CA LEU A 259 11.17 17.45 -8.51
C LEU A 259 10.37 17.43 -9.82
N VAL A 260 9.51 18.44 -10.02
CA VAL A 260 8.63 18.48 -11.19
C VAL A 260 9.42 18.69 -12.49
N LYS A 261 10.41 19.58 -12.48
CA LYS A 261 11.29 19.82 -13.65
C LYS A 261 12.06 18.56 -14.02
N THR A 262 12.64 17.90 -13.02
CA THR A 262 13.38 16.64 -13.23
C THR A 262 12.51 15.58 -13.89
N ILE A 263 11.26 15.38 -13.40
CA ILE A 263 10.33 14.41 -14.02
C ILE A 263 9.96 14.86 -15.44
N SER A 264 9.54 16.11 -15.63
CA SER A 264 9.05 16.60 -16.93
C SER A 264 10.11 16.60 -18.03
N GLU A 265 11.39 16.81 -17.68
CA GLU A 265 12.51 16.84 -18.62
C GLU A 265 12.95 15.42 -19.04
N HIS A 266 12.87 14.45 -18.12
CA HIS A 266 13.27 13.06 -18.42
C HIS A 266 12.13 12.19 -18.94
N HIS A 267 10.86 12.59 -18.71
CA HIS A 267 9.65 11.90 -19.18
C HIS A 267 8.74 12.83 -19.99
N PRO A 268 9.19 13.32 -21.17
CA PRO A 268 8.42 14.28 -21.96
C PRO A 268 7.10 13.67 -22.42
N GLY A 269 6.01 14.42 -22.25
CA GLY A 269 4.64 14.00 -22.61
C GLY A 269 3.95 13.08 -21.59
N VAL A 270 4.62 12.74 -20.50
CA VAL A 270 4.04 11.97 -19.39
C VAL A 270 3.37 12.94 -18.41
N PRO A 271 2.09 12.73 -18.03
CA PRO A 271 1.39 13.63 -17.12
C PRO A 271 1.94 13.54 -15.69
N ILE A 272 2.09 14.71 -15.06
CA ILE A 272 2.43 14.88 -13.67
C ILE A 272 1.20 15.45 -12.96
N ILE A 273 0.72 14.77 -11.94
CA ILE A 273 -0.46 15.13 -11.16
C ILE A 273 -0.03 15.46 -9.73
N MET A 274 -0.11 16.71 -9.37
CA MET A 274 0.12 17.18 -8.00
C MET A 274 -1.18 17.06 -7.20
N ILE A 275 -1.13 16.49 -5.99
CA ILE A 275 -2.30 16.37 -5.10
C ILE A 275 -2.10 17.29 -3.89
N GLU A 276 -3.04 18.21 -3.68
CA GLU A 276 -3.15 18.95 -2.45
C GLU A 276 -3.66 18.04 -1.34
N THR A 277 -2.98 18.03 -0.18
CA THR A 277 -3.42 17.23 0.96
C THR A 277 -4.61 17.88 1.65
N PHE A 278 -5.41 17.03 2.31
CA PHE A 278 -6.52 17.49 3.14
C PHE A 278 -6.03 18.17 4.43
N MET A 279 -6.90 19.01 5.02
CA MET A 279 -6.69 19.51 6.38
C MET A 279 -6.65 18.31 7.34
N ARG A 280 -5.59 18.18 8.13
CA ARG A 280 -5.50 17.14 9.16
C ARG A 280 -6.51 17.40 10.26
N GLU A 281 -7.08 16.35 10.83
CA GLU A 281 -8.07 16.49 11.91
C GLU A 281 -7.49 17.20 13.13
N ASP A 282 -6.21 17.00 13.44
CA ASP A 282 -5.49 17.77 14.48
C ASP A 282 -5.58 19.27 14.24
N GLY A 283 -5.62 19.74 12.99
CA GLY A 283 -5.71 21.15 12.64
C GLY A 283 -7.03 21.84 13.01
N TYR A 284 -8.06 21.08 13.39
CA TYR A 284 -9.31 21.65 13.90
C TYR A 284 -9.24 21.99 15.41
N SER A 285 -8.28 21.42 16.13
CA SER A 285 -8.09 21.65 17.57
C SER A 285 -6.73 22.27 17.92
N ASP A 286 -5.72 22.10 17.06
CA ASP A 286 -4.37 22.66 17.20
C ASP A 286 -4.14 23.75 16.15
N GLN A 287 -4.07 25.02 16.62
CA GLN A 287 -3.86 26.18 15.75
C GLN A 287 -2.54 26.11 14.99
N GLN A 288 -1.45 25.59 15.59
CA GLN A 288 -0.15 25.48 14.93
C GLN A 288 -0.22 24.48 13.78
N MET A 289 -0.93 23.35 13.97
CA MET A 289 -1.17 22.38 12.93
C MET A 289 -2.04 22.97 11.82
N HIS A 290 -3.10 23.71 12.17
CA HIS A 290 -3.94 24.41 11.20
C HIS A 290 -3.12 25.33 10.31
N GLU A 291 -2.37 26.27 10.91
CA GLU A 291 -1.51 27.22 10.20
C GLU A 291 -0.47 26.51 9.33
N ARG A 292 0.11 25.42 9.83
CA ARG A 292 1.03 24.61 9.04
C ARG A 292 0.37 24.02 7.78
N CYS A 293 -0.81 23.43 7.91
CA CYS A 293 -1.54 22.84 6.77
C CYS A 293 -1.90 23.91 5.73
N VAL A 294 -2.38 25.07 6.18
CA VAL A 294 -2.69 26.21 5.30
C VAL A 294 -1.45 26.68 4.54
N ARG A 295 -0.33 26.94 5.25
CA ARG A 295 0.92 27.37 4.62
C ARG A 295 1.52 26.32 3.68
N GLN A 296 1.40 25.02 3.99
CA GLN A 296 1.81 23.94 3.09
C GLN A 296 0.99 23.99 1.79
N SER A 297 -0.34 24.16 1.89
CA SER A 297 -1.23 24.26 0.73
C SER A 297 -0.89 25.49 -0.12
N GLU A 298 -0.76 26.67 0.49
CA GLU A 298 -0.39 27.91 -0.20
C GLU A 298 0.94 27.78 -0.95
N ALA A 299 1.98 27.24 -0.29
CA ALA A 299 3.28 27.01 -0.91
C ALA A 299 3.19 26.04 -2.10
N PHE A 300 2.42 24.95 -1.95
CA PHE A 300 2.29 23.93 -2.99
C PHE A 300 1.56 24.46 -4.24
N ILE A 301 0.48 25.22 -4.03
CA ILE A 301 -0.28 25.86 -5.10
C ILE A 301 0.59 26.91 -5.80
N ALA A 302 1.33 27.74 -5.04
CA ALA A 302 2.23 28.74 -5.61
C ALA A 302 3.29 28.11 -6.51
N GLN A 303 3.86 26.97 -6.11
CA GLN A 303 4.81 26.21 -6.93
C GLN A 303 4.16 25.68 -8.21
N TYR A 304 2.94 25.13 -8.13
CA TYR A 304 2.20 24.72 -9.32
C TYR A 304 2.00 25.88 -10.31
N GLU A 305 1.50 27.03 -9.82
CA GLU A 305 1.26 28.21 -10.66
C GLU A 305 2.56 28.75 -11.29
N GLN A 306 3.66 28.75 -10.55
CA GLN A 306 4.96 29.15 -11.07
C GLN A 306 5.41 28.22 -12.22
N LEU A 307 5.37 26.89 -12.01
CA LEU A 307 5.74 25.90 -13.01
C LEU A 307 4.89 26.01 -14.28
N LYS A 308 3.58 26.31 -14.13
CA LYS A 308 2.68 26.57 -15.27
C LYS A 308 3.10 27.83 -16.04
N LYS A 309 3.47 28.93 -15.33
CA LYS A 309 3.97 30.17 -15.96
C LYS A 309 5.29 29.94 -16.70
N GLU A 310 6.14 29.07 -16.19
CA GLU A 310 7.39 28.66 -16.84
C GLU A 310 7.21 27.72 -18.04
N GLY A 311 5.95 27.35 -18.32
CA GLY A 311 5.60 26.56 -19.51
C GLY A 311 5.73 25.05 -19.32
N VAL A 312 5.80 24.53 -18.08
CA VAL A 312 5.75 23.09 -17.83
C VAL A 312 4.43 22.53 -18.35
N LYS A 313 4.54 21.66 -19.34
CA LYS A 313 3.39 20.98 -19.96
C LYS A 313 2.96 19.79 -19.14
N ASP A 314 1.78 19.25 -19.42
CA ASP A 314 1.26 18.00 -18.85
C ASP A 314 1.27 17.96 -17.30
N LEU A 315 1.24 19.14 -16.67
CA LEU A 315 1.19 19.33 -15.21
C LEU A 315 -0.23 19.69 -14.79
N TYR A 316 -0.74 18.95 -13.81
CA TYR A 316 -2.11 19.05 -13.27
C TYR A 316 -2.09 19.19 -11.75
N LEU A 317 -3.11 19.86 -11.20
CA LEU A 317 -3.33 19.99 -9.76
C LEU A 317 -4.71 19.44 -9.40
N ILE A 318 -4.77 18.53 -8.45
CA ILE A 318 -5.99 18.10 -7.78
C ILE A 318 -6.04 18.85 -6.44
N ARG A 319 -7.09 19.67 -6.27
CA ARG A 319 -7.34 20.43 -5.06
C ARG A 319 -8.09 19.56 -4.04
N ASP A 320 -7.79 19.78 -2.77
CA ASP A 320 -8.57 19.15 -1.70
C ASP A 320 -10.03 19.63 -1.71
N ASN A 321 -10.94 18.73 -1.53
CA ASN A 321 -12.35 18.99 -1.33
C ASN A 321 -12.88 18.05 -0.23
N HIS A 322 -12.38 18.25 0.98
CA HIS A 322 -12.70 17.40 2.15
C HIS A 322 -12.49 15.91 1.88
N ALA A 323 -11.30 15.57 1.36
CA ALA A 323 -11.01 14.24 0.84
C ALA A 323 -11.16 13.10 1.85
N ILE A 324 -11.16 13.38 3.16
CA ILE A 324 -11.44 12.40 4.22
C ILE A 324 -12.81 12.58 4.89
N GLY A 325 -13.65 13.50 4.37
CA GLY A 325 -14.98 13.82 4.91
C GLY A 325 -14.98 15.04 5.83
N THR A 326 -16.17 15.38 6.37
CA THR A 326 -16.41 16.53 7.24
C THR A 326 -17.03 16.17 8.59
N ASP A 327 -17.14 14.88 8.87
CA ASP A 327 -17.69 14.34 10.12
C ASP A 327 -16.62 14.06 11.17
N HIS A 328 -15.34 14.34 10.84
CA HIS A 328 -14.17 14.15 11.70
C HIS A 328 -13.86 12.69 12.09
N GLU A 329 -14.42 11.70 11.36
CA GLU A 329 -14.26 10.28 11.65
C GLU A 329 -13.23 9.59 10.70
N GLY A 330 -12.57 10.35 9.82
CA GLY A 330 -11.72 9.81 8.75
C GLY A 330 -10.31 9.39 9.17
N THR A 331 -9.88 9.64 10.42
CA THR A 331 -8.50 9.34 10.86
C THR A 331 -8.48 8.50 12.14
N ILE A 332 -7.30 7.91 12.44
CA ILE A 332 -7.08 7.17 13.68
C ILE A 332 -6.39 8.00 14.75
N ASP A 333 -5.58 8.99 14.35
CA ASP A 333 -4.67 9.74 15.21
C ASP A 333 -4.61 11.24 14.85
N GLY A 334 -5.65 11.76 14.19
CA GLY A 334 -5.74 13.15 13.75
C GLY A 334 -4.99 13.44 12.44
N THR A 335 -4.11 12.54 11.99
CA THR A 335 -3.29 12.69 10.78
C THR A 335 -3.50 11.58 9.77
N HIS A 336 -3.46 10.30 10.20
CA HIS A 336 -3.47 9.15 9.30
C HIS A 336 -4.89 8.61 9.10
N PRO A 337 -5.33 8.45 7.84
CA PRO A 337 -6.65 7.90 7.55
C PRO A 337 -6.84 6.50 8.12
N ASN A 338 -7.98 6.24 8.71
CA ASN A 338 -8.49 4.90 8.97
C ASN A 338 -9.11 4.33 7.68
N ASP A 339 -9.70 3.13 7.71
CA ASP A 339 -10.27 2.52 6.51
C ASP A 339 -11.40 3.34 5.87
N LEU A 340 -12.18 4.08 6.69
CA LEU A 340 -13.21 5.02 6.20
C LEU A 340 -12.55 6.20 5.47
N GLY A 341 -11.48 6.78 6.04
CA GLY A 341 -10.72 7.84 5.40
C GLY A 341 -10.06 7.36 4.10
N PHE A 342 -9.48 6.17 4.09
CA PHE A 342 -8.94 5.59 2.85
C PHE A 342 -10.00 5.35 1.78
N ASP A 343 -11.21 4.94 2.17
CA ASP A 343 -12.32 4.80 1.22
C ASP A 343 -12.68 6.15 0.59
N ARG A 344 -12.77 7.19 1.41
CA ARG A 344 -13.04 8.56 0.96
C ARG A 344 -11.95 9.12 0.06
N LEU A 345 -10.65 8.87 0.37
CA LEU A 345 -9.55 9.23 -0.50
C LEU A 345 -9.68 8.59 -1.89
N VAL A 346 -10.04 7.30 -1.95
CA VAL A 346 -10.29 6.64 -3.24
C VAL A 346 -11.44 7.29 -3.98
N GLN A 347 -12.56 7.59 -3.30
CA GLN A 347 -13.71 8.27 -3.92
C GLN A 347 -13.38 9.65 -4.47
N GLN A 348 -12.48 10.39 -3.81
CA GLN A 348 -12.03 11.72 -4.24
C GLN A 348 -10.95 11.69 -5.31
N TYR A 349 -9.91 10.89 -5.13
CA TYR A 349 -8.73 10.94 -5.99
C TYR A 349 -8.92 10.13 -7.27
N GLN A 350 -9.47 8.92 -7.19
CA GLN A 350 -9.59 8.03 -8.35
C GLN A 350 -10.32 8.67 -9.54
N PRO A 351 -11.51 9.28 -9.41
CA PRO A 351 -12.21 9.88 -10.55
C PRO A 351 -11.43 11.02 -11.21
N GLN A 352 -10.75 11.84 -10.40
CA GLN A 352 -10.00 13.00 -10.85
C GLN A 352 -8.72 12.56 -11.58
N ILE A 353 -7.97 11.60 -10.99
CA ILE A 353 -6.79 10.99 -11.62
C ILE A 353 -7.20 10.34 -12.93
N MET A 354 -8.23 9.50 -12.93
CA MET A 354 -8.71 8.81 -14.15
C MET A 354 -9.18 9.77 -15.24
N LYS A 355 -9.76 10.91 -14.89
CA LYS A 355 -10.14 11.96 -15.85
C LYS A 355 -8.93 12.54 -16.57
N ILE A 356 -7.79 12.69 -15.86
CA ILE A 356 -6.54 13.16 -16.44
C ILE A 356 -5.93 12.05 -17.29
N LEU A 357 -5.76 10.84 -16.75
CA LEU A 357 -5.13 9.70 -17.40
C LEU A 357 -5.80 9.33 -18.74
N LYS A 358 -7.13 9.42 -18.81
CA LYS A 358 -7.89 9.17 -20.05
C LYS A 358 -7.48 10.08 -21.21
N ARG A 359 -6.97 11.30 -20.98
CA ARG A 359 -6.48 12.21 -22.02
C ARG A 359 -5.20 11.67 -22.67
N TYR A 360 -4.49 10.79 -21.99
CA TYR A 360 -3.25 10.13 -22.43
C TYR A 360 -3.46 8.69 -22.88
N GLY A 361 -4.73 8.26 -23.04
CA GLY A 361 -5.06 6.91 -23.48
C GLY A 361 -4.95 5.84 -22.37
N ILE A 362 -4.66 6.23 -21.14
CA ILE A 362 -4.53 5.33 -19.98
C ILE A 362 -5.93 5.05 -19.42
N ARG A 363 -6.36 3.76 -19.49
CA ARG A 363 -7.72 3.32 -19.13
C ARG A 363 -7.69 2.00 -18.37
#